data_d90e9c86aeaef399af6d8951c41d7391
#
_entry.id   d90e9c86aeaef399af6d8951c41d7391
#
_cell.length_a   1.000
_cell.length_b   1.000
_cell.length_c   1.000
_cell.angle_alpha   90.00
_cell.angle_beta   90.00
_cell.angle_gamma   90.00
#
_symmetry.space_group_name_H-M   'P 1'
#
loop_
_entity.id
_entity.type
_entity.pdbx_description
1 polymer ?
#
loop_
_entity_poly.entity_id
_entity_poly.type
_entity_poly.pdbx_seq_one_letter_code
_entity_poly.pdbx_strand_id
1 'polypeptide(L)'
;CIRDRVYSDVYARPIVELGCGNAIVGVLDAQYFKTPEVVAGLKSGKISDCGSSMSPSTERIVSAAPEAIFLSPMQNSGYGAIGNMGIPIVEMADYMESTPLNRARWIEFIGLLFGKSGQAAKVYAQVAKDYAEVKAVAQKADKHPMVISEYAINGVWYVPGGKSYKASLYADAGAAYPWAADQSTGSLSLDFPQVLDKAQKADFWLVTVYGQTLDRKSMLALYPHNDRFSAFSNHGVYYVDSATSGIFEETPFHPERLLREYVKLFHPDLLPDYSLQYYKPMGD
;
A
#
# COMPACT_ATOMS: atom_id res chain seq x y z
N CYS A 1 -13.01 18.05 16.97
CA CYS A 1 -12.38 17.45 15.78
C CYS A 1 -11.32 18.42 15.30
N ILE A 2 -10.08 17.93 15.16
CA ILE A 2 -8.97 18.69 14.60
C ILE A 2 -9.33 18.94 13.12
N ARG A 3 -9.29 20.19 12.65
CA ARG A 3 -9.34 20.50 11.21
C ARG A 3 -8.03 20.10 10.60
N ASP A 4 -8.07 19.26 9.60
CA ASP A 4 -6.89 18.55 9.16
C ASP A 4 -6.62 18.71 7.67
N ARG A 5 -5.34 18.68 7.33
CA ARG A 5 -4.87 18.58 5.98
C ARG A 5 -4.13 17.28 5.77
N VAL A 6 -4.57 16.51 4.80
CA VAL A 6 -4.05 15.17 4.53
C VAL A 6 -3.20 15.19 3.27
N TYR A 7 -1.98 14.68 3.38
CA TYR A 7 -1.03 14.57 2.27
C TYR A 7 -1.38 13.44 1.29
N SER A 8 -2.00 12.36 1.76
CA SER A 8 -2.22 11.14 0.99
C SER A 8 -3.57 10.53 1.31
N ASP A 9 -4.21 9.93 0.31
CA ASP A 9 -5.47 9.20 0.47
C ASP A 9 -5.34 8.01 1.44
N VAL A 10 -4.13 7.47 1.60
CA VAL A 10 -3.82 6.47 2.64
C VAL A 10 -4.24 6.93 4.03
N TYR A 11 -4.06 8.21 4.36
CA TYR A 11 -4.43 8.76 5.68
C TYR A 11 -5.86 9.27 5.72
N ALA A 12 -6.39 9.75 4.59
CA ALA A 12 -7.78 10.18 4.51
C ALA A 12 -8.75 9.03 4.76
N ARG A 13 -8.45 7.84 4.25
CA ARG A 13 -9.30 6.66 4.37
C ARG A 13 -9.64 6.30 5.83
N PRO A 14 -8.67 6.09 6.74
CA PRO A 14 -8.96 5.79 8.15
C PRO A 14 -9.64 6.95 8.89
N ILE A 15 -9.36 8.22 8.53
CA ILE A 15 -10.06 9.37 9.10
C ILE A 15 -11.55 9.33 8.74
N VAL A 16 -11.88 9.03 7.47
CA VAL A 16 -13.25 8.87 7.00
C VAL A 16 -13.93 7.69 7.68
N GLU A 17 -13.25 6.54 7.78
CA GLU A 17 -13.75 5.33 8.45
C GLU A 17 -14.09 5.58 9.92
N LEU A 18 -13.33 6.43 10.59
CA LEU A 18 -13.61 6.88 11.96
C LEU A 18 -14.74 7.93 12.05
N GLY A 19 -15.42 8.24 10.93
CA GLY A 19 -16.50 9.21 10.86
C GLY A 19 -16.03 10.66 10.98
N CYS A 20 -14.75 10.93 10.71
CA CYS A 20 -14.13 12.25 10.83
C CYS A 20 -13.82 12.92 9.48
N GLY A 21 -14.38 12.43 8.36
CA GLY A 21 -14.12 12.97 7.01
C GLY A 21 -14.39 14.47 6.87
N ASN A 22 -15.34 15.02 7.63
CA ASN A 22 -15.62 16.47 7.67
C ASN A 22 -14.48 17.30 8.28
N ALA A 23 -13.52 16.71 8.94
CA ALA A 23 -12.35 17.37 9.48
C ALA A 23 -11.27 17.62 8.42
N ILE A 24 -11.32 16.91 7.29
CA ILE A 24 -10.39 17.09 6.17
C ILE A 24 -10.78 18.39 5.45
N VAL A 25 -9.91 19.41 5.52
CA VAL A 25 -10.14 20.73 4.92
C VAL A 25 -9.27 20.99 3.70
N GLY A 26 -8.22 20.22 3.48
CA GLY A 26 -7.34 20.35 2.33
C GLY A 26 -6.54 19.10 2.06
N VAL A 27 -6.09 18.96 0.82
CA VAL A 27 -5.25 17.84 0.37
C VAL A 27 -4.13 18.35 -0.53
N LEU A 28 -3.06 17.56 -0.63
CA LEU A 28 -2.06 17.69 -1.69
C LEU A 28 -2.27 16.58 -2.72
N ASP A 29 -1.79 16.83 -3.94
CA ASP A 29 -1.89 15.84 -5.01
C ASP A 29 -3.31 15.30 -5.21
N ALA A 30 -4.30 16.21 -5.23
CA ALA A 30 -5.74 15.93 -5.26
C ALA A 30 -6.16 14.90 -6.33
N GLN A 31 -5.40 14.83 -7.43
CA GLN A 31 -5.64 13.89 -8.54
C GLN A 31 -5.49 12.42 -8.17
N TYR A 32 -4.79 12.10 -7.06
CA TYR A 32 -4.58 10.73 -6.60
C TYR A 32 -5.58 10.26 -5.55
N PHE A 33 -6.47 11.16 -5.09
CA PHE A 33 -7.49 10.79 -4.11
C PHE A 33 -8.64 10.01 -4.75
N LYS A 34 -9.02 8.91 -4.12
CA LYS A 34 -10.11 8.00 -4.53
C LYS A 34 -11.19 7.86 -3.45
N THR A 35 -10.88 8.24 -2.21
CA THR A 35 -11.87 8.22 -1.11
C THR A 35 -13.09 9.08 -1.49
N PRO A 36 -14.30 8.49 -1.60
CA PRO A 36 -15.45 9.16 -2.20
C PRO A 36 -15.82 10.48 -1.54
N GLU A 37 -15.70 10.54 -0.19
CA GLU A 37 -16.01 11.75 0.59
C GLU A 37 -15.03 12.87 0.29
N VAL A 38 -13.74 12.56 0.10
CA VAL A 38 -12.71 13.53 -0.24
C VAL A 38 -12.92 14.03 -1.67
N VAL A 39 -13.19 13.13 -2.61
CA VAL A 39 -13.48 13.48 -4.01
C VAL A 39 -14.73 14.38 -4.11
N ALA A 40 -15.78 14.06 -3.36
CA ALA A 40 -16.98 14.89 -3.30
C ALA A 40 -16.69 16.26 -2.66
N GLY A 41 -15.86 16.28 -1.60
CA GLY A 41 -15.42 17.51 -0.93
C GLY A 41 -14.62 18.43 -1.85
N LEU A 42 -13.69 17.88 -2.64
CA LEU A 42 -12.94 18.60 -3.67
C LEU A 42 -13.85 19.19 -4.74
N LYS A 43 -14.79 18.40 -5.29
CA LYS A 43 -15.75 18.84 -6.31
C LYS A 43 -16.67 19.95 -5.81
N SER A 44 -17.06 19.92 -4.55
CA SER A 44 -17.93 20.93 -3.94
C SER A 44 -17.19 22.15 -3.40
N GLY A 45 -15.86 22.16 -3.41
CA GLY A 45 -15.04 23.22 -2.83
C GLY A 45 -14.99 23.22 -1.30
N LYS A 46 -15.51 22.19 -0.63
CA LYS A 46 -15.40 22.03 0.84
C LYS A 46 -14.00 21.61 1.27
N ILE A 47 -13.29 20.87 0.41
CA ILE A 47 -11.90 20.47 0.60
C ILE A 47 -11.06 21.21 -0.44
N SER A 48 -10.02 21.90 0.01
CA SER A 48 -9.12 22.66 -0.86
C SER A 48 -8.07 21.75 -1.50
N ASP A 49 -7.91 21.87 -2.82
CA ASP A 49 -6.71 21.39 -3.48
C ASP A 49 -5.57 22.37 -3.19
N CYS A 50 -4.61 21.94 -2.42
CA CYS A 50 -3.49 22.77 -1.98
C CYS A 50 -2.21 22.58 -2.82
N GLY A 51 -2.35 22.02 -4.01
CA GLY A 51 -1.27 21.83 -4.97
C GLY A 51 -0.56 20.50 -4.82
N SER A 52 0.62 20.40 -5.40
CA SER A 52 1.42 19.18 -5.40
C SER A 52 2.29 19.09 -4.13
N SER A 53 2.60 17.88 -3.72
CA SER A 53 3.55 17.58 -2.64
C SER A 53 4.95 18.15 -2.91
N MET A 54 5.34 18.23 -4.17
CA MET A 54 6.63 18.80 -4.59
C MET A 54 6.61 20.33 -4.64
N SER A 55 5.42 20.94 -4.78
CA SER A 55 5.23 22.40 -4.85
C SER A 55 3.90 22.78 -4.20
N PRO A 56 3.83 22.73 -2.85
CA PRO A 56 2.61 23.06 -2.12
C PRO A 56 2.29 24.55 -2.16
N SER A 57 1.01 24.90 -2.34
CA SER A 57 0.54 26.26 -2.26
C SER A 57 0.35 26.67 -0.81
N THR A 58 1.31 27.44 -0.26
CA THR A 58 1.23 27.95 1.12
C THR A 58 0.02 28.84 1.34
N GLU A 59 -0.37 29.62 0.34
CA GLU A 59 -1.55 30.50 0.38
C GLU A 59 -2.84 29.69 0.55
N ARG A 60 -3.02 28.61 -0.25
CA ARG A 60 -4.20 27.74 -0.15
C ARG A 60 -4.21 26.96 1.17
N ILE A 61 -3.02 26.60 1.70
CA ILE A 61 -2.91 25.95 2.99
C ILE A 61 -3.39 26.87 4.10
N VAL A 62 -2.89 28.11 4.13
CA VAL A 62 -3.29 29.11 5.14
C VAL A 62 -4.79 29.40 5.03
N SER A 63 -5.30 29.55 3.81
CA SER A 63 -6.73 29.80 3.56
C SER A 63 -7.64 28.66 4.05
N ALA A 64 -7.20 27.42 3.94
CA ALA A 64 -7.94 26.26 4.45
C ALA A 64 -7.93 26.20 6.00
N ALA A 65 -7.05 26.96 6.66
CA ALA A 65 -6.90 27.08 8.11
C ALA A 65 -6.88 25.71 8.85
N PRO A 66 -5.96 24.79 8.49
CA PRO A 66 -5.84 23.51 9.18
C PRO A 66 -5.22 23.72 10.57
N GLU A 67 -5.63 22.89 11.53
CA GLU A 67 -5.03 22.82 12.88
C GLU A 67 -3.81 21.90 12.93
N ALA A 68 -3.70 20.96 11.98
CA ALA A 68 -2.55 20.07 11.81
C ALA A 68 -2.38 19.68 10.34
N ILE A 69 -1.19 19.16 9.99
CA ILE A 69 -0.88 18.64 8.66
C ILE A 69 -0.31 17.23 8.81
N PHE A 70 -0.97 16.24 8.21
CA PHE A 70 -0.51 14.85 8.19
C PHE A 70 0.42 14.63 7.00
N LEU A 71 1.66 14.29 7.25
CA LEU A 71 2.70 14.06 6.25
C LEU A 71 3.44 12.76 6.53
N SER A 72 3.92 12.10 5.48
CA SER A 72 4.93 11.05 5.64
C SER A 72 6.29 11.69 5.95
N PRO A 73 7.09 11.13 6.87
CA PRO A 73 8.45 11.60 7.11
C PRO A 73 9.27 11.50 5.82
N MET A 74 9.99 12.58 5.50
CA MET A 74 10.89 12.62 4.34
C MET A 74 12.33 12.58 4.84
N GLN A 75 13.09 11.57 4.42
CA GLN A 75 14.52 11.50 4.75
C GLN A 75 15.27 12.66 4.12
N ASN A 76 16.12 13.32 4.92
CA ASN A 76 17.08 14.35 4.50
C ASN A 76 16.49 15.66 3.91
N SER A 77 15.20 15.86 3.95
CA SER A 77 14.59 17.13 3.58
C SER A 77 13.65 17.57 4.70
N GLY A 78 13.87 18.77 5.24
CA GLY A 78 12.82 19.41 6.04
C GLY A 78 11.55 19.55 5.18
N TYR A 79 10.42 19.85 5.81
CA TYR A 79 9.13 20.01 5.11
C TYR A 79 9.05 21.30 4.26
N GLY A 80 10.21 21.90 3.92
CA GLY A 80 10.30 23.10 3.09
C GLY A 80 9.41 24.24 3.61
N ALA A 81 8.63 24.82 2.72
CA ALA A 81 7.74 25.93 3.07
C ALA A 81 6.67 25.54 4.13
N ILE A 82 6.23 24.27 4.14
CA ILE A 82 5.23 23.78 5.10
C ILE A 82 5.78 23.82 6.53
N GLY A 83 7.04 23.43 6.74
CA GLY A 83 7.68 23.43 8.06
C GLY A 83 7.79 24.81 8.71
N ASN A 84 7.78 25.88 7.90
CA ASN A 84 7.89 27.27 8.36
C ASN A 84 6.53 27.94 8.62
N MET A 85 5.41 27.24 8.45
CA MET A 85 4.08 27.83 8.57
C MET A 85 3.56 27.94 10.01
N GLY A 86 4.25 27.34 10.98
CA GLY A 86 3.82 27.30 12.38
C GLY A 86 2.60 26.42 12.63
N ILE A 87 2.18 25.60 11.64
CA ILE A 87 1.09 24.62 11.77
C ILE A 87 1.73 23.31 12.23
N PRO A 88 1.19 22.65 13.27
CA PRO A 88 1.70 21.36 13.73
C PRO A 88 1.73 20.31 12.61
N ILE A 89 2.86 19.61 12.47
CA ILE A 89 3.01 18.50 11.53
C ILE A 89 2.87 17.19 12.31
N VAL A 90 2.00 16.31 11.84
CA VAL A 90 1.85 14.94 12.33
C VAL A 90 2.55 14.01 11.35
N GLU A 91 3.68 13.46 11.76
CA GLU A 91 4.45 12.52 10.95
C GLU A 91 3.83 11.13 11.00
N MET A 92 3.33 10.70 9.84
CA MET A 92 2.74 9.38 9.65
C MET A 92 3.81 8.42 9.12
N ALA A 93 4.40 7.66 10.05
CA ALA A 93 5.50 6.72 9.76
C ALA A 93 5.03 5.25 9.70
N ASP A 94 3.75 5.01 9.46
CA ASP A 94 3.13 3.68 9.39
C ASP A 94 3.83 2.73 8.41
N TYR A 95 4.32 3.25 7.30
CA TYR A 95 5.03 2.46 6.27
C TYR A 95 6.39 1.91 6.73
N MET A 96 6.94 2.42 7.84
CA MET A 96 8.20 1.95 8.44
C MET A 96 7.98 0.74 9.36
N GLU A 97 6.75 0.37 9.63
CA GLU A 97 6.43 -0.79 10.45
C GLU A 97 6.86 -2.10 9.77
N SER A 98 7.35 -3.04 10.57
CA SER A 98 7.86 -4.33 10.08
C SER A 98 6.77 -5.40 9.92
N THR A 99 5.59 -5.19 10.52
CA THR A 99 4.48 -6.14 10.41
C THR A 99 3.21 -5.47 9.92
N PRO A 100 2.34 -6.21 9.18
CA PRO A 100 1.09 -5.67 8.67
C PRO A 100 0.16 -5.16 9.77
N LEU A 101 0.07 -5.88 10.89
CA LEU A 101 -0.79 -5.49 12.01
C LEU A 101 -0.26 -4.28 12.78
N ASN A 102 1.07 -4.12 12.93
CA ASN A 102 1.63 -2.91 13.52
C ASN A 102 1.30 -1.68 12.64
N ARG A 103 1.40 -1.83 11.32
CA ARG A 103 1.00 -0.78 10.38
C ARG A 103 -0.47 -0.43 10.52
N ALA A 104 -1.36 -1.41 10.53
CA ALA A 104 -2.79 -1.20 10.71
C ALA A 104 -3.13 -0.55 12.05
N ARG A 105 -2.34 -0.80 13.09
CA ARG A 105 -2.56 -0.24 14.43
C ARG A 105 -2.43 1.28 14.49
N TRP A 106 -1.81 1.92 13.51
CA TRP A 106 -1.76 3.37 13.42
C TRP A 106 -3.14 4.02 13.33
N ILE A 107 -4.21 3.27 13.03
CA ILE A 107 -5.59 3.77 13.14
C ILE A 107 -5.93 4.18 14.59
N GLU A 108 -5.34 3.53 15.61
CA GLU A 108 -5.52 3.90 17.00
C GLU A 108 -4.88 5.27 17.31
N PHE A 109 -3.70 5.55 16.71
CA PHE A 109 -3.07 6.86 16.80
C PHE A 109 -3.92 7.95 16.15
N ILE A 110 -4.43 7.69 14.93
CA ILE A 110 -5.38 8.58 14.25
C ILE A 110 -6.62 8.79 15.16
N GLY A 111 -7.19 7.72 15.69
CA GLY A 111 -8.35 7.79 16.57
C GLY A 111 -8.11 8.62 17.83
N LEU A 112 -6.90 8.60 18.39
CA LEU A 112 -6.51 9.45 19.52
C LEU A 112 -6.59 10.93 19.14
N LEU A 113 -6.02 11.32 17.99
CA LEU A 113 -6.00 12.70 17.52
C LEU A 113 -7.40 13.26 17.26
N PHE A 114 -8.32 12.42 16.78
CA PHE A 114 -9.72 12.81 16.49
C PHE A 114 -10.71 12.56 17.63
N GLY A 115 -10.25 12.14 18.82
CA GLY A 115 -11.13 11.81 19.94
C GLY A 115 -12.02 10.58 19.67
N LYS A 116 -11.54 9.65 18.83
CA LYS A 116 -12.24 8.43 18.40
C LYS A 116 -11.53 7.14 18.86
N SER A 117 -10.75 7.20 19.95
CA SER A 117 -9.94 6.06 20.43
C SER A 117 -10.75 4.78 20.61
N GLY A 118 -11.96 4.87 21.18
CA GLY A 118 -12.81 3.69 21.37
C GLY A 118 -13.32 3.08 20.06
N GLN A 119 -13.56 3.87 19.03
CA GLN A 119 -13.95 3.40 17.71
C GLN A 119 -12.74 2.79 16.97
N ALA A 120 -11.60 3.47 17.01
CA ALA A 120 -10.36 3.01 16.40
C ALA A 120 -9.90 1.66 16.98
N ALA A 121 -9.98 1.49 18.29
CA ALA A 121 -9.68 0.22 18.96
C ALA A 121 -10.61 -0.92 18.49
N LYS A 122 -11.91 -0.64 18.28
CA LYS A 122 -12.84 -1.64 17.73
C LYS A 122 -12.50 -2.01 16.28
N VAL A 123 -12.19 -1.04 15.45
CA VAL A 123 -11.78 -1.29 14.05
C VAL A 123 -10.51 -2.14 14.04
N TYR A 124 -9.47 -1.73 14.78
CA TYR A 124 -8.23 -2.50 14.86
C TYR A 124 -8.44 -3.92 15.38
N ALA A 125 -9.25 -4.10 16.42
CA ALA A 125 -9.53 -5.43 16.96
C ALA A 125 -10.21 -6.35 15.93
N GLN A 126 -11.12 -5.79 15.12
CA GLN A 126 -11.76 -6.56 14.04
C GLN A 126 -10.75 -6.91 12.95
N VAL A 127 -9.93 -5.96 12.50
CA VAL A 127 -8.86 -6.18 11.52
C VAL A 127 -7.89 -7.27 11.99
N ALA A 128 -7.46 -7.21 13.25
CA ALA A 128 -6.53 -8.19 13.82
C ALA A 128 -7.15 -9.59 13.89
N LYS A 129 -8.44 -9.67 14.23
CA LYS A 129 -9.19 -10.93 14.24
C LYS A 129 -9.29 -11.53 12.83
N ASP A 130 -9.75 -10.73 11.87
CA ASP A 130 -9.93 -11.17 10.48
C ASP A 130 -8.59 -11.57 9.85
N TYR A 131 -7.52 -10.85 10.17
CA TYR A 131 -6.17 -11.19 9.75
C TYR A 131 -5.73 -12.54 10.30
N ALA A 132 -5.95 -12.79 11.59
CA ALA A 132 -5.61 -14.06 12.24
C ALA A 132 -6.40 -15.24 11.64
N GLU A 133 -7.69 -15.04 11.33
CA GLU A 133 -8.53 -16.05 10.70
C GLU A 133 -8.02 -16.41 9.30
N VAL A 134 -7.68 -15.43 8.47
CA VAL A 134 -7.12 -15.67 7.13
C VAL A 134 -5.76 -16.34 7.19
N LYS A 135 -4.88 -15.90 8.11
CA LYS A 135 -3.57 -16.52 8.35
C LYS A 135 -3.73 -17.99 8.77
N ALA A 136 -4.68 -18.31 9.64
CA ALA A 136 -4.96 -19.69 10.05
C ALA A 136 -5.46 -20.57 8.88
N VAL A 137 -6.16 -19.98 7.90
CA VAL A 137 -6.53 -20.67 6.65
C VAL A 137 -5.27 -20.97 5.83
N ALA A 138 -4.38 -20.00 5.65
CA ALA A 138 -3.13 -20.17 4.91
C ALA A 138 -2.21 -21.26 5.50
N GLN A 139 -2.21 -21.40 6.83
CA GLN A 139 -1.42 -22.45 7.52
C GLN A 139 -1.84 -23.89 7.20
N LYS A 140 -3.00 -24.08 6.55
CA LYS A 140 -3.45 -25.40 6.07
C LYS A 140 -2.87 -25.78 4.70
N ALA A 141 -2.08 -24.90 4.10
CA ALA A 141 -1.48 -25.13 2.80
C ALA A 141 -0.36 -26.18 2.88
N ASP A 142 -0.41 -27.18 2.02
CA ASP A 142 0.65 -28.20 1.90
C ASP A 142 1.86 -27.73 1.06
N LYS A 143 1.65 -26.70 0.24
CA LYS A 143 2.66 -26.16 -0.68
C LYS A 143 2.98 -24.72 -0.30
N HIS A 144 4.21 -24.32 -0.58
CA HIS A 144 4.68 -22.94 -0.36
C HIS A 144 5.24 -22.39 -1.68
N PRO A 145 4.36 -21.90 -2.58
CA PRO A 145 4.81 -21.40 -3.86
C PRO A 145 5.71 -20.19 -3.69
N MET A 146 6.72 -20.07 -4.57
CA MET A 146 7.65 -18.96 -4.54
C MET A 146 7.03 -17.72 -5.20
N VAL A 147 7.07 -16.59 -4.51
CA VAL A 147 6.55 -15.30 -5.01
C VAL A 147 7.66 -14.27 -5.17
N ILE A 148 7.59 -13.52 -6.27
CA ILE A 148 8.35 -12.28 -6.48
C ILE A 148 7.40 -11.13 -6.78
N SER A 149 7.90 -9.90 -6.65
CA SER A 149 7.10 -8.71 -6.92
C SER A 149 7.88 -7.62 -7.63
N GLU A 150 7.14 -6.72 -8.28
CA GLU A 150 7.60 -5.56 -9.04
C GLU A 150 8.46 -5.94 -10.25
N TYR A 151 9.20 -5.01 -10.82
CA TYR A 151 10.09 -5.19 -11.96
C TYR A 151 11.21 -4.16 -11.97
N ALA A 152 12.22 -4.36 -12.83
CA ALA A 152 13.33 -3.44 -12.93
C ALA A 152 12.90 -2.12 -13.60
N ILE A 153 13.17 -1.00 -12.94
CA ILE A 153 12.99 0.36 -13.46
C ILE A 153 14.38 1.00 -13.58
N ASN A 154 14.74 1.44 -14.79
CA ASN A 154 16.05 2.01 -15.05
C ASN A 154 17.21 1.10 -14.60
N GLY A 155 17.06 -0.22 -14.78
CA GLY A 155 18.05 -1.22 -14.42
C GLY A 155 18.09 -1.62 -12.94
N VAL A 156 17.28 -1.01 -12.09
CA VAL A 156 17.19 -1.35 -10.66
C VAL A 156 15.84 -2.00 -10.35
N TRP A 157 15.88 -3.15 -9.70
CA TRP A 157 14.71 -3.86 -9.22
C TRP A 157 14.61 -3.72 -7.70
N TYR A 158 13.57 -3.02 -7.25
CA TYR A 158 13.31 -2.84 -5.83
C TYR A 158 12.44 -3.98 -5.32
N VAL A 159 13.02 -4.87 -4.49
CA VAL A 159 12.28 -5.97 -3.87
C VAL A 159 12.15 -5.74 -2.36
N PRO A 160 11.06 -6.19 -1.71
CA PRO A 160 10.91 -6.05 -0.26
C PRO A 160 12.05 -6.73 0.50
N GLY A 161 12.63 -6.07 1.48
CA GLY A 161 13.56 -6.71 2.41
C GLY A 161 12.87 -7.79 3.24
N GLY A 162 13.63 -8.78 3.72
CA GLY A 162 13.06 -9.95 4.41
C GLY A 162 12.36 -9.65 5.73
N LYS A 163 12.65 -8.50 6.36
CA LYS A 163 11.97 -8.02 7.58
C LYS A 163 10.93 -6.93 7.31
N SER A 164 10.57 -6.70 6.05
CA SER A 164 9.51 -5.75 5.70
C SER A 164 8.12 -6.32 5.99
N TYR A 165 7.14 -5.45 6.17
CA TYR A 165 5.73 -5.87 6.32
C TYR A 165 5.22 -6.64 5.10
N LYS A 166 5.73 -6.35 3.90
CA LYS A 166 5.34 -7.04 2.65
C LYS A 166 5.88 -8.46 2.61
N ALA A 167 7.13 -8.68 3.04
CA ALA A 167 7.68 -10.03 3.18
C ALA A 167 6.93 -10.84 4.27
N SER A 168 6.52 -10.19 5.37
CA SER A 168 5.68 -10.81 6.39
C SER A 168 4.32 -11.25 5.83
N LEU A 169 3.68 -10.43 4.96
CA LEU A 169 2.43 -10.82 4.29
C LEU A 169 2.60 -12.05 3.41
N TYR A 170 3.70 -12.16 2.66
CA TYR A 170 3.97 -13.36 1.85
C TYR A 170 4.11 -14.61 2.72
N ALA A 171 4.87 -14.52 3.81
CA ALA A 171 5.03 -15.61 4.76
C ALA A 171 3.69 -16.00 5.42
N ASP A 172 2.90 -15.01 5.84
CA ASP A 172 1.60 -15.23 6.47
C ASP A 172 0.56 -15.80 5.49
N ALA A 173 0.73 -15.56 4.19
CA ALA A 173 -0.05 -16.18 3.13
C ALA A 173 0.45 -17.57 2.72
N GLY A 174 1.48 -18.11 3.38
CA GLY A 174 2.02 -19.44 3.10
C GLY A 174 2.92 -19.52 1.86
N ALA A 175 3.46 -18.40 1.37
CA ALA A 175 4.38 -18.39 0.24
C ALA A 175 5.85 -18.39 0.68
N ALA A 176 6.71 -18.95 -0.16
CA ALA A 176 8.16 -18.81 -0.06
C ALA A 176 8.60 -17.49 -0.71
N TYR A 177 9.57 -16.82 -0.10
CA TYR A 177 10.09 -15.55 -0.62
C TYR A 177 11.62 -15.61 -0.73
N PRO A 178 12.25 -15.33 -1.88
CA PRO A 178 13.67 -15.55 -2.12
C PRO A 178 14.59 -14.77 -1.18
N TRP A 179 14.13 -13.65 -0.65
CA TRP A 179 14.90 -12.79 0.27
C TRP A 179 14.37 -12.82 1.72
N ALA A 180 13.62 -13.86 2.12
CA ALA A 180 13.05 -13.97 3.46
C ALA A 180 14.10 -13.95 4.59
N ALA A 181 15.35 -14.37 4.32
CA ALA A 181 16.46 -14.35 5.29
C ALA A 181 17.14 -12.98 5.43
N ASP A 182 16.87 -12.04 4.54
CA ASP A 182 17.40 -10.68 4.61
C ASP A 182 16.88 -9.93 5.84
N GLN A 183 17.72 -9.10 6.45
CA GLN A 183 17.37 -8.42 7.70
C GLN A 183 16.85 -7.00 7.50
N SER A 184 16.78 -6.51 6.25
CA SER A 184 16.31 -5.18 5.94
C SER A 184 14.79 -5.07 6.09
N THR A 185 14.32 -3.95 6.63
CA THR A 185 12.89 -3.59 6.73
C THR A 185 12.40 -2.79 5.51
N GLY A 186 13.32 -2.14 4.79
CA GLY A 186 13.06 -1.41 3.55
C GLY A 186 13.19 -2.29 2.31
N SER A 187 13.31 -1.65 1.15
CA SER A 187 13.53 -2.34 -0.12
C SER A 187 15.02 -2.60 -0.37
N LEU A 188 15.31 -3.76 -0.95
CA LEU A 188 16.62 -4.07 -1.52
C LEU A 188 16.68 -3.54 -2.95
N SER A 189 17.79 -2.93 -3.32
CA SER A 189 18.07 -2.48 -4.69
C SER A 189 18.94 -3.54 -5.38
N LEU A 190 18.37 -4.29 -6.30
CA LEU A 190 19.01 -5.39 -7.01
C LEU A 190 19.04 -5.11 -8.52
N ASP A 191 19.94 -5.76 -9.23
CA ASP A 191 19.90 -5.81 -10.67
C ASP A 191 19.11 -7.04 -11.17
N PHE A 192 18.80 -7.05 -12.46
CA PHE A 192 18.05 -8.16 -13.07
C PHE A 192 18.76 -9.52 -12.93
N PRO A 193 20.10 -9.67 -13.15
CA PRO A 193 20.81 -10.92 -12.95
C PRO A 193 20.68 -11.46 -11.51
N GLN A 194 20.78 -10.59 -10.50
CA GLN A 194 20.65 -10.98 -9.09
C GLN A 194 19.26 -11.52 -8.77
N VAL A 195 18.22 -10.88 -9.34
CA VAL A 195 16.83 -11.35 -9.16
C VAL A 195 16.61 -12.66 -9.92
N LEU A 196 17.09 -12.77 -11.14
CA LEU A 196 16.95 -13.98 -11.95
C LEU A 196 17.64 -15.17 -11.29
N ASP A 197 18.85 -15.01 -10.78
CA ASP A 197 19.60 -16.07 -10.11
C ASP A 197 18.81 -16.69 -8.96
N LYS A 198 18.19 -15.88 -8.12
CA LYS A 198 17.43 -16.35 -6.95
C LYS A 198 15.99 -16.77 -7.24
N ALA A 199 15.37 -16.18 -8.25
CA ALA A 199 13.92 -16.21 -8.40
C ALA A 199 13.44 -16.70 -9.78
N GLN A 200 14.32 -17.22 -10.64
CA GLN A 200 13.95 -17.73 -11.97
C GLN A 200 12.78 -18.73 -11.91
N LYS A 201 12.72 -19.54 -10.86
CA LYS A 201 11.71 -20.58 -10.65
C LYS A 201 10.48 -20.09 -9.86
N ALA A 202 10.30 -18.77 -9.70
CA ALA A 202 9.13 -18.26 -9.00
C ALA A 202 7.83 -18.76 -9.68
N ASP A 203 6.89 -19.18 -8.84
CA ASP A 203 5.56 -19.62 -9.27
C ASP A 203 4.64 -18.44 -9.55
N PHE A 204 4.76 -17.39 -8.74
CA PHE A 204 3.96 -16.17 -8.84
C PHE A 204 4.83 -14.92 -8.97
N TRP A 205 4.37 -14.01 -9.80
CA TRP A 205 4.97 -12.70 -9.99
C TRP A 205 3.91 -11.61 -9.88
N LEU A 206 4.00 -10.77 -8.85
CA LEU A 206 3.04 -9.73 -8.52
C LEU A 206 3.56 -8.38 -8.99
N VAL A 207 2.87 -7.75 -9.93
CA VAL A 207 3.30 -6.51 -10.59
C VAL A 207 2.35 -5.38 -10.27
N THR A 208 2.88 -4.21 -9.94
CA THR A 208 2.09 -2.98 -9.78
C THR A 208 2.24 -2.12 -11.03
N VAL A 209 1.11 -1.73 -11.62
CA VAL A 209 1.06 -0.77 -12.73
C VAL A 209 0.24 0.44 -12.34
N TYR A 210 0.31 1.51 -13.13
CA TYR A 210 -0.48 2.73 -12.93
C TYR A 210 -1.20 3.11 -14.22
N GLY A 211 -2.53 3.04 -14.21
CA GLY A 211 -3.40 3.47 -15.30
C GLY A 211 -3.25 2.66 -16.59
N GLN A 212 -2.81 1.41 -16.50
CA GLN A 212 -2.61 0.55 -17.67
C GLN A 212 -2.93 -0.92 -17.37
N THR A 213 -3.17 -1.69 -18.43
CA THR A 213 -3.23 -3.14 -18.37
C THR A 213 -1.86 -3.75 -18.62
N LEU A 214 -1.62 -4.92 -18.07
CA LEU A 214 -0.40 -5.68 -18.29
C LEU A 214 -0.70 -6.92 -19.14
N ASP A 215 -0.01 -7.04 -20.26
CA ASP A 215 0.00 -8.22 -21.11
C ASP A 215 1.45 -8.70 -21.36
N ARG A 216 1.60 -9.85 -22.03
CA ARG A 216 2.93 -10.44 -22.30
C ARG A 216 3.83 -9.48 -23.09
N LYS A 217 3.26 -8.75 -24.05
CA LYS A 217 4.00 -7.80 -24.88
C LYS A 217 4.52 -6.62 -24.08
N SER A 218 3.68 -6.01 -23.27
CA SER A 218 4.08 -4.89 -22.39
C SER A 218 5.07 -5.33 -21.33
N MET A 219 4.91 -6.55 -20.78
CA MET A 219 5.86 -7.11 -19.82
C MET A 219 7.26 -7.33 -20.43
N LEU A 220 7.34 -7.78 -21.68
CA LEU A 220 8.61 -7.89 -22.43
C LEU A 220 9.17 -6.53 -22.85
N ALA A 221 8.31 -5.53 -23.05
CA ALA A 221 8.76 -4.18 -23.31
C ALA A 221 9.38 -3.50 -22.08
N LEU A 222 8.95 -3.86 -20.87
CA LEU A 222 9.60 -3.42 -19.63
C LEU A 222 11.03 -3.97 -19.52
N TYR A 223 11.22 -5.25 -19.82
CA TYR A 223 12.54 -5.87 -19.92
C TYR A 223 12.49 -7.13 -20.81
N PRO A 224 13.31 -7.22 -21.87
CA PRO A 224 13.22 -8.30 -22.87
C PRO A 224 13.40 -9.72 -22.34
N HIS A 225 14.11 -9.87 -21.20
CA HIS A 225 14.40 -11.17 -20.58
C HIS A 225 13.43 -11.56 -19.46
N ASN A 226 12.29 -10.88 -19.33
CA ASN A 226 11.26 -11.25 -18.37
C ASN A 226 10.65 -12.65 -18.64
N ASP A 227 10.76 -13.14 -19.89
CA ASP A 227 10.37 -14.49 -20.29
C ASP A 227 11.22 -15.62 -19.67
N ARG A 228 12.34 -15.29 -19.03
CA ARG A 228 13.18 -16.25 -18.34
C ARG A 228 12.63 -16.71 -16.98
N PHE A 229 11.64 -16.03 -16.43
CA PHE A 229 11.00 -16.43 -15.19
C PHE A 229 9.90 -17.48 -15.44
N SER A 230 9.84 -18.51 -14.59
CA SER A 230 8.81 -19.56 -14.67
C SER A 230 7.39 -18.99 -14.57
N ALA A 231 7.17 -18.01 -13.70
CA ALA A 231 5.87 -17.35 -13.56
C ALA A 231 5.38 -16.73 -14.89
N PHE A 232 6.27 -16.18 -15.71
CA PHE A 232 5.89 -15.64 -17.02
C PHE A 232 5.39 -16.72 -17.97
N SER A 233 6.05 -17.89 -18.00
CA SER A 233 5.70 -19.00 -18.89
C SER A 233 4.48 -19.78 -18.41
N ASN A 234 4.25 -19.84 -17.10
CA ASN A 234 3.22 -20.67 -16.47
C ASN A 234 1.95 -19.89 -16.10
N HIS A 235 1.72 -18.69 -16.69
CA HIS A 235 0.60 -17.79 -16.38
C HIS A 235 0.50 -17.42 -14.90
N GLY A 236 1.64 -17.39 -14.20
CA GLY A 236 1.75 -17.00 -12.78
C GLY A 236 1.94 -15.50 -12.57
N VAL A 237 1.89 -14.68 -13.61
CA VAL A 237 2.00 -13.22 -13.48
C VAL A 237 0.62 -12.61 -13.22
N TYR A 238 0.53 -11.89 -12.12
CA TYR A 238 -0.64 -11.11 -11.75
C TYR A 238 -0.27 -9.65 -11.55
N TYR A 239 -1.16 -8.76 -11.91
CA TYR A 239 -0.93 -7.34 -11.75
C TYR A 239 -2.09 -6.64 -11.04
N VAL A 240 -1.77 -5.53 -10.41
CA VAL A 240 -2.74 -4.60 -9.86
C VAL A 240 -2.53 -3.22 -10.49
N ASP A 241 -3.62 -2.62 -10.96
CA ASP A 241 -3.62 -1.21 -11.38
C ASP A 241 -3.86 -0.31 -10.18
N SER A 242 -2.81 0.31 -9.68
CA SER A 242 -2.88 1.20 -8.53
C SER A 242 -3.64 2.50 -8.79
N ALA A 243 -3.91 2.86 -10.05
CA ALA A 243 -4.74 4.01 -10.37
C ALA A 243 -6.22 3.78 -10.04
N THR A 244 -6.69 2.53 -10.08
CA THR A 244 -8.12 2.20 -9.97
C THR A 244 -8.48 1.27 -8.82
N SER A 245 -7.55 0.45 -8.34
CA SER A 245 -7.86 -0.65 -7.41
C SER A 245 -8.11 -0.23 -5.96
N GLY A 246 -7.63 0.92 -5.52
CA GLY A 246 -7.68 1.31 -4.10
C GLY A 246 -6.73 0.52 -3.18
N ILE A 247 -5.87 -0.33 -3.71
CA ILE A 247 -5.00 -1.21 -2.91
C ILE A 247 -4.11 -0.44 -1.93
N PHE A 248 -3.54 0.69 -2.35
CA PHE A 248 -2.66 1.49 -1.51
C PHE A 248 -3.39 2.31 -0.46
N GLU A 249 -4.65 2.64 -0.70
CA GLU A 249 -5.49 3.41 0.21
C GLU A 249 -6.14 2.53 1.28
N GLU A 250 -6.41 1.27 0.96
CA GLU A 250 -7.15 0.36 1.84
C GLU A 250 -6.24 -0.55 2.66
N THR A 251 -5.31 -1.23 2.01
CA THR A 251 -4.59 -2.34 2.63
C THR A 251 -3.60 -1.97 3.72
N PRO A 252 -3.07 -0.74 3.84
CA PRO A 252 -2.25 -0.35 4.98
C PRO A 252 -2.96 -0.49 6.34
N PHE A 253 -4.23 -0.13 6.40
CA PHE A 253 -5.05 -0.22 7.61
C PHE A 253 -5.96 -1.46 7.64
N HIS A 254 -6.10 -2.15 6.49
CA HIS A 254 -6.86 -3.39 6.32
C HIS A 254 -5.99 -4.49 5.66
N PRO A 255 -4.88 -4.90 6.29
CA PRO A 255 -3.97 -5.89 5.73
C PRO A 255 -4.61 -7.29 5.58
N GLU A 256 -5.69 -7.58 6.30
CA GLU A 256 -6.47 -8.82 6.16
C GLU A 256 -7.05 -8.98 4.74
N ARG A 257 -7.36 -7.88 4.07
CA ARG A 257 -7.84 -7.89 2.68
C ARG A 257 -6.75 -8.34 1.73
N LEU A 258 -5.55 -7.75 1.87
CA LEU A 258 -4.41 -8.11 1.03
C LEU A 258 -3.91 -9.53 1.34
N LEU A 259 -3.95 -9.94 2.61
CA LEU A 259 -3.62 -11.31 2.99
C LEU A 259 -4.58 -12.30 2.32
N ARG A 260 -5.87 -12.00 2.29
CA ARG A 260 -6.90 -12.83 1.64
C ARG A 260 -6.69 -12.93 0.13
N GLU A 261 -6.30 -11.82 -0.53
CA GLU A 261 -5.88 -11.83 -1.94
C GLU A 261 -4.72 -12.80 -2.16
N TYR A 262 -3.67 -12.70 -1.35
CA TYR A 262 -2.48 -13.55 -1.48
C TYR A 262 -2.80 -15.01 -1.20
N VAL A 263 -3.61 -15.32 -0.19
CA VAL A 263 -4.04 -16.71 0.06
C VAL A 263 -4.84 -17.24 -1.13
N LYS A 264 -5.74 -16.45 -1.70
CA LYS A 264 -6.49 -16.86 -2.90
C LYS A 264 -5.59 -17.09 -4.10
N LEU A 265 -4.60 -16.24 -4.32
CA LEU A 265 -3.65 -16.39 -5.43
C LEU A 265 -2.78 -17.64 -5.27
N PHE A 266 -2.22 -17.83 -4.07
CA PHE A 266 -1.22 -18.88 -3.83
C PHE A 266 -1.86 -20.26 -3.55
N HIS A 267 -3.07 -20.26 -2.98
CA HIS A 267 -3.80 -21.44 -2.53
C HIS A 267 -5.31 -21.32 -2.86
N PRO A 268 -5.67 -21.33 -4.14
CA PRO A 268 -7.05 -21.04 -4.58
C PRO A 268 -8.11 -21.96 -3.94
N ASP A 269 -7.73 -23.19 -3.62
CA ASP A 269 -8.61 -24.20 -3.02
C ASP A 269 -8.96 -23.91 -1.56
N LEU A 270 -8.12 -23.13 -0.84
CA LEU A 270 -8.37 -22.76 0.55
C LEU A 270 -9.44 -21.66 0.70
N LEU A 271 -9.68 -20.90 -0.36
CA LEU A 271 -10.70 -19.84 -0.41
C LEU A 271 -11.54 -19.96 -1.68
N PRO A 272 -12.33 -21.07 -1.86
CA PRO A 272 -13.03 -21.34 -3.10
C PRO A 272 -14.03 -20.23 -3.48
N ASP A 273 -14.74 -19.68 -2.49
CA ASP A 273 -15.80 -18.69 -2.69
C ASP A 273 -15.29 -17.23 -2.76
N TYR A 274 -13.98 -17.01 -2.55
CA TYR A 274 -13.41 -15.67 -2.64
C TYR A 274 -12.99 -15.33 -4.07
N SER A 275 -13.39 -14.15 -4.55
CA SER A 275 -12.98 -13.59 -5.82
C SER A 275 -11.96 -12.47 -5.59
N LEU A 276 -10.89 -12.45 -6.39
CA LEU A 276 -9.85 -11.41 -6.32
C LEU A 276 -10.47 -10.02 -6.48
N GLN A 277 -10.06 -9.10 -5.62
CA GLN A 277 -10.55 -7.73 -5.60
C GLN A 277 -9.54 -6.76 -6.23
N TYR A 278 -8.26 -7.03 -6.07
CA TYR A 278 -7.18 -6.13 -6.48
C TYR A 278 -6.40 -6.68 -7.67
N TYR A 279 -5.96 -7.93 -7.59
CA TYR A 279 -5.10 -8.53 -8.60
C TYR A 279 -5.88 -9.15 -9.76
N LYS A 280 -5.30 -9.02 -10.95
CA LYS A 280 -5.80 -9.62 -12.20
C LYS A 280 -4.69 -10.43 -12.85
N PRO A 281 -4.99 -11.55 -13.54
CA PRO A 281 -3.98 -12.24 -14.32
C PRO A 281 -3.50 -11.33 -15.46
N MET A 282 -2.20 -11.46 -15.80
CA MET A 282 -1.62 -10.81 -16.98
C MET A 282 -2.33 -11.35 -18.24
N GLY A 283 -2.66 -10.46 -19.17
CA GLY A 283 -3.18 -10.83 -20.50
C GLY A 283 -2.15 -11.56 -21.37
N ASP A 284 -2.60 -12.27 -22.40
CA ASP A 284 -1.79 -12.94 -23.39
C ASP A 284 -1.08 -11.96 -24.36
#